data_05fdddd5c99db1ecea6a3407345b838f
#
_entry.id   05fdddd5c99db1ecea6a3407345b838f
#
_cell.length_a   1.000
_cell.length_b   1.000
_cell.length_c   1.000
_cell.angle_alpha   90.00
_cell.angle_beta   90.00
_cell.angle_gamma   90.00
#
_symmetry.space_group_name_H-M   'P 1'
#
loop_
_entity.id
_entity.type
_entity.pdbx_description
1 polymer ?
#
loop_
_entity_poly.entity_id
_entity_poly.type
_entity_poly.pdbx_seq_one_letter_code
_entity_poly.pdbx_strand_id
1 'polypeptide(L)'
;MKRGDIWFADLSPVIGNEQAGKRPVLIISVDAFNNGGARMVVAVPFTKHDKKQPLHVPVKIEETGLSVDSFIKTEDIRGISKERLINKIGEISERTMEEVEIRIKRLLGLE
;
A
#
# COMPACT_ATOMS: atom_id res chain seq x y z
N MET A 1 2.63 -12.85 6.58
CA MET A 1 2.43 -11.58 5.84
C MET A 1 2.57 -11.83 4.36
N LYS A 2 1.56 -11.49 3.60
CA LYS A 2 1.48 -11.85 2.19
C LYS A 2 1.38 -10.61 1.31
N ARG A 3 1.90 -10.73 0.11
CA ARG A 3 1.69 -9.74 -0.93
C ARG A 3 0.19 -9.62 -1.18
N GLY A 4 -0.32 -8.39 -1.14
CA GLY A 4 -1.76 -8.12 -1.27
C GLY A 4 -2.48 -7.93 0.05
N ASP A 5 -1.83 -8.20 1.17
CA ASP A 5 -2.41 -7.91 2.49
C ASP A 5 -2.52 -6.41 2.71
N ILE A 6 -3.58 -6.01 3.40
CA ILE A 6 -3.77 -4.63 3.84
C ILE A 6 -3.52 -4.60 5.34
N TRP A 7 -2.58 -3.76 5.75
CA TRP A 7 -2.21 -3.61 7.16
C TRP A 7 -2.39 -2.18 7.60
N PHE A 8 -2.77 -2.01 8.86
CA PHE A 8 -2.75 -0.70 9.50
C PHE A 8 -1.32 -0.47 9.98
N ALA A 9 -0.77 0.72 9.69
CA ALA A 9 0.62 1.02 9.97
C ALA A 9 0.77 2.44 10.49
N ASP A 10 1.80 2.66 11.29
CA ASP A 10 2.17 4.00 11.75
C ASP A 10 3.33 4.49 10.88
N LEU A 11 3.05 5.44 10.02
CA LEU A 11 4.02 5.97 9.06
C LEU A 11 4.75 7.22 9.55
N SER A 12 4.49 7.64 10.78
CA SER A 12 5.16 8.81 11.36
C SER A 12 6.55 8.43 11.89
N PRO A 13 7.53 9.35 11.87
CA PRO A 13 7.48 10.66 11.22
C PRO A 13 7.77 10.57 9.73
N VAL A 14 7.26 11.53 8.95
CA VAL A 14 7.56 11.64 7.53
C VAL A 14 7.98 13.07 7.21
N ILE A 15 8.52 13.26 6.00
CA ILE A 15 9.03 14.53 5.53
C ILE A 15 8.32 14.91 4.23
N GLY A 16 7.95 16.19 4.12
CA GLY A 16 7.35 16.70 2.88
C GLY A 16 5.96 16.19 2.63
N ASN A 17 5.71 15.77 1.38
CA ASN A 17 4.38 15.35 0.93
C ASN A 17 4.09 13.86 1.09
N GLU A 18 4.94 13.15 1.81
CA GLU A 18 4.71 11.73 2.10
C GLU A 18 3.50 11.56 3.00
N GLN A 19 2.80 10.44 2.84
CA GLN A 19 1.70 10.12 3.75
C GLN A 19 2.23 9.87 5.15
N ALA A 20 1.58 10.47 6.14
CA ALA A 20 2.01 10.42 7.53
C ALA A 20 0.90 9.82 8.39
N GLY A 21 1.25 9.53 9.65
CA GLY A 21 0.30 9.08 10.66
C GLY A 21 -0.08 7.63 10.49
N LYS A 22 -1.09 7.24 11.26
CA LYS A 22 -1.60 5.86 11.23
C LYS A 22 -2.59 5.72 10.09
N ARG A 23 -2.33 4.81 9.18
CA ARG A 23 -3.20 4.58 8.02
C ARG A 23 -2.98 3.21 7.41
N PRO A 24 -3.93 2.75 6.60
CA PRO A 24 -3.77 1.48 5.89
C PRO A 24 -2.66 1.56 4.86
N VAL A 25 -1.96 0.45 4.68
CA VAL A 25 -0.97 0.27 3.62
C VAL A 25 -1.21 -1.07 2.95
N LEU A 26 -0.86 -1.15 1.68
CA LEU A 26 -0.94 -2.38 0.90
C LEU A 26 0.46 -2.96 0.76
N ILE A 27 0.62 -4.22 1.17
CA ILE A 27 1.90 -4.92 1.03
C ILE A 27 2.05 -5.35 -0.41
N ILE A 28 3.11 -4.89 -1.08
CA ILE A 28 3.33 -5.22 -2.49
C ILE A 28 4.57 -6.08 -2.72
N SER A 29 5.45 -6.21 -1.73
CA SER A 29 6.61 -7.07 -1.83
C SER A 29 6.19 -8.55 -1.78
N VAL A 30 6.99 -9.39 -2.44
CA VAL A 30 6.68 -10.83 -2.55
C VAL A 30 6.82 -11.55 -1.21
N ASP A 31 6.10 -12.65 -1.05
CA ASP A 31 6.04 -13.38 0.21
C ASP A 31 7.41 -13.85 0.68
N ALA A 32 8.28 -14.27 -0.24
CA ALA A 32 9.61 -14.70 0.12
C ALA A 32 10.41 -13.59 0.79
N PHE A 33 10.27 -12.35 0.32
CA PHE A 33 10.91 -11.21 0.95
C PHE A 33 10.25 -10.88 2.29
N ASN A 34 8.93 -10.88 2.31
CA ASN A 34 8.16 -10.51 3.50
C ASN A 34 8.41 -11.44 4.68
N ASN A 35 8.61 -12.73 4.40
CA ASN A 35 8.74 -13.75 5.43
C ASN A 35 10.18 -14.28 5.57
N GLY A 36 11.13 -13.64 4.90
CA GLY A 36 12.54 -13.95 5.02
C GLY A 36 13.19 -13.18 6.18
N GLY A 37 14.49 -13.05 6.14
CA GLY A 37 15.26 -12.41 7.21
C GLY A 37 15.17 -10.89 7.22
N ALA A 38 14.61 -10.25 6.20
CA ALA A 38 14.49 -8.80 6.16
C ALA A 38 13.47 -8.32 7.18
N ARG A 39 13.78 -7.21 7.84
CA ARG A 39 12.86 -6.61 8.81
C ARG A 39 11.98 -5.54 8.18
N MET A 40 11.83 -5.62 6.88
CA MET A 40 11.10 -4.63 6.09
C MET A 40 10.14 -5.30 5.15
N VAL A 41 9.15 -4.54 4.71
CA VAL A 41 8.30 -4.87 3.57
C VAL A 41 8.25 -3.66 2.66
N VAL A 42 7.86 -3.85 1.41
CA VAL A 42 7.60 -2.73 0.50
C VAL A 42 6.09 -2.56 0.39
N ALA A 43 5.63 -1.33 0.57
CA ALA A 43 4.21 -1.05 0.65
C ALA A 43 3.85 0.28 -0.01
N VAL A 44 2.56 0.45 -0.27
CA VAL A 44 1.99 1.73 -0.72
C VAL A 44 0.83 2.09 0.20
N PRO A 45 0.71 3.36 0.59
CA PRO A 45 -0.36 3.75 1.50
C PRO A 45 -1.69 3.98 0.78
N PHE A 46 -2.77 3.94 1.57
CA PHE A 46 -4.08 4.34 1.11
C PHE A 46 -4.32 5.80 1.51
N THR A 47 -5.14 6.49 0.74
CA THR A 47 -5.59 7.84 1.05
C THR A 47 -7.08 7.95 0.78
N LYS A 48 -7.76 8.81 1.53
CA LYS A 48 -9.18 9.11 1.31
C LYS A 48 -9.39 10.20 0.26
N HIS A 49 -8.33 10.89 -0.10
CA HIS A 49 -8.42 12.08 -0.96
C HIS A 49 -8.17 11.74 -2.42
N ASP A 50 -9.18 11.97 -3.26
CA ASP A 50 -9.04 11.82 -4.70
C ASP A 50 -8.44 13.12 -5.26
N LYS A 51 -7.17 13.05 -5.64
CA LYS A 51 -6.48 14.20 -6.22
C LYS A 51 -6.43 14.14 -7.74
N LYS A 52 -7.28 13.30 -8.34
CA LYS A 52 -7.27 13.09 -9.80
C LYS A 52 -5.90 12.66 -10.30
N GLN A 53 -5.18 11.94 -9.47
CA GLN A 53 -3.83 11.50 -9.77
C GLN A 53 -3.87 10.18 -10.53
N PRO A 54 -3.29 10.11 -11.76
CA PRO A 54 -3.35 8.88 -12.56
C PRO A 54 -2.73 7.66 -11.92
N LEU A 55 -1.85 7.86 -10.94
CA LEU A 55 -1.20 6.76 -10.23
C LEU A 55 -2.01 6.22 -9.07
N HIS A 56 -3.15 6.86 -8.73
CA HIS A 56 -4.03 6.36 -7.69
C HIS A 56 -4.96 5.28 -8.23
N VAL A 57 -5.21 4.25 -7.43
CA VAL A 57 -6.14 3.17 -7.77
C VAL A 57 -7.32 3.25 -6.82
N PRO A 58 -8.54 3.51 -7.30
CA PRO A 58 -9.70 3.56 -6.42
C PRO A 58 -10.09 2.17 -5.93
N VAL A 59 -10.48 2.08 -4.67
CA VAL A 59 -10.94 0.83 -4.07
C VAL A 59 -12.16 1.09 -3.20
N LYS A 60 -13.10 0.15 -3.21
CA LYS A 60 -14.34 0.23 -2.45
C LYS A 60 -14.21 -0.48 -1.12
N ILE A 61 -15.00 -0.04 -0.13
CA ILE A 61 -15.01 -0.70 1.18
C ILE A 61 -15.40 -2.16 1.09
N GLU A 62 -16.29 -2.52 0.18
CA GLU A 62 -16.73 -3.91 0.00
C GLU A 62 -15.58 -4.82 -0.38
N GLU A 63 -14.57 -4.28 -1.06
CA GLU A 63 -13.44 -5.06 -1.51
C GLU A 63 -12.38 -5.22 -0.43
N THR A 64 -12.16 -4.18 0.36
CA THR A 64 -10.97 -4.09 1.21
C THR A 64 -11.23 -4.30 2.68
N GLY A 65 -12.45 -4.08 3.14
CA GLY A 65 -12.75 -4.08 4.57
C GLY A 65 -12.35 -2.79 5.27
N LEU A 66 -11.95 -1.76 4.52
CA LEU A 66 -11.67 -0.45 5.09
C LEU A 66 -12.96 0.25 5.50
N SER A 67 -12.86 1.26 6.35
CA SER A 67 -14.03 1.98 6.85
C SER A 67 -14.62 2.95 5.85
N VAL A 68 -13.87 3.36 4.83
CA VAL A 68 -14.33 4.29 3.78
C VAL A 68 -13.73 3.89 2.45
N ASP A 69 -14.37 4.31 1.37
CA ASP A 69 -13.79 4.17 0.02
C ASP A 69 -12.50 4.96 -0.01
N SER A 70 -11.49 4.40 -0.64
CA SER A 70 -10.13 4.92 -0.59
C SER A 70 -9.44 4.81 -1.94
N PHE A 71 -8.23 5.35 -2.01
CA PHE A 71 -7.38 5.27 -3.19
C PHE A 71 -6.02 4.72 -2.76
N ILE A 72 -5.46 3.82 -3.56
CA ILE A 72 -4.10 3.32 -3.33
C ILE A 72 -3.15 4.32 -3.96
N LYS A 73 -2.25 4.86 -3.16
CA LYS A 73 -1.34 5.92 -3.58
C LYS A 73 -0.03 5.30 -4.06
N THR A 74 -0.01 4.82 -5.31
CA THR A 74 1.13 4.05 -5.81
C THR A 74 2.41 4.87 -5.93
N GLU A 75 2.32 6.18 -6.11
CA GLU A 75 3.50 7.03 -6.20
C GLU A 75 4.23 7.19 -4.86
N ASP A 76 3.62 6.75 -3.76
CA ASP A 76 4.26 6.79 -2.44
C ASP A 76 4.77 5.40 -2.03
N ILE A 77 5.27 4.65 -3.01
CA ILE A 77 5.86 3.34 -2.77
C ILE A 77 7.13 3.49 -1.94
N ARG A 78 7.24 2.66 -0.89
CA ARG A 78 8.41 2.75 0.00
C ARG A 78 8.60 1.46 0.79
N GLY A 79 9.83 1.28 1.24
CA GLY A 79 10.12 0.26 2.23
C GLY A 79 9.75 0.77 3.62
N ILE A 80 9.11 -0.06 4.40
CA ILE A 80 8.77 0.28 5.79
C ILE A 80 9.21 -0.84 6.71
N SER A 81 9.60 -0.47 7.93
CA SER A 81 9.96 -1.45 8.95
C SER A 81 8.72 -2.24 9.38
N LYS A 82 8.86 -3.54 9.55
CA LYS A 82 7.76 -4.36 10.07
C LYS A 82 7.26 -3.88 11.43
N GLU A 83 8.11 -3.21 12.19
CA GLU A 83 7.73 -2.65 13.48
C GLU A 83 6.66 -1.56 13.37
N ARG A 84 6.50 -0.98 12.19
CA ARG A 84 5.46 0.03 11.96
C ARG A 84 4.09 -0.59 11.70
N LEU A 85 4.03 -1.89 11.42
CA LEU A 85 2.78 -2.59 11.12
C LEU A 85 2.06 -2.93 12.42
N ILE A 86 0.79 -2.58 12.50
CA ILE A 86 0.00 -2.73 13.73
C ILE A 86 -0.86 -3.98 13.66
N ASN A 87 -1.74 -4.07 12.67
CA ASN A 87 -2.60 -5.24 12.50
C ASN A 87 -3.08 -5.36 11.06
N LYS A 88 -3.38 -6.58 10.66
CA LYS A 88 -3.93 -6.85 9.34
C LYS A 88 -5.40 -6.44 9.31
N ILE A 89 -5.78 -5.73 8.25
CA ILE A 89 -7.15 -5.26 8.05
C ILE A 89 -7.91 -6.14 7.06
N GLY A 90 -7.26 -6.53 5.97
CA GLY A 90 -7.90 -7.28 4.90
C GLY A 90 -6.93 -7.64 3.80
N GLU A 91 -7.46 -7.90 2.62
CA GLU A 91 -6.68 -8.28 1.45
C GLU A 91 -7.26 -7.60 0.23
N ILE A 92 -6.41 -7.35 -0.76
CA ILE A 92 -6.87 -6.78 -2.02
C ILE A 92 -7.13 -7.90 -3.02
N SER A 93 -8.03 -7.68 -3.98
CA SER A 93 -8.28 -8.65 -5.04
C SER A 93 -7.12 -8.71 -6.02
N GLU A 94 -6.97 -9.83 -6.71
CA GLU A 94 -5.94 -9.96 -7.75
C GLU A 94 -6.12 -8.92 -8.83
N ARG A 95 -7.36 -8.63 -9.20
CA ARG A 95 -7.66 -7.63 -10.22
C ARG A 95 -7.16 -6.24 -9.83
N THR A 96 -7.41 -5.84 -8.60
CA THR A 96 -6.94 -4.55 -8.11
C THR A 96 -5.41 -4.54 -8.00
N MET A 97 -4.82 -5.65 -7.58
CA MET A 97 -3.36 -5.76 -7.54
C MET A 97 -2.75 -5.57 -8.93
N GLU A 98 -3.37 -6.11 -9.98
CA GLU A 98 -2.89 -5.89 -11.34
C GLU A 98 -2.90 -4.41 -11.71
N GLU A 99 -3.94 -3.67 -11.30
CA GLU A 99 -4.02 -2.24 -11.54
C GLU A 99 -2.90 -1.50 -10.81
N VAL A 100 -2.59 -1.92 -9.60
CA VAL A 100 -1.48 -1.37 -8.83
C VAL A 100 -0.16 -1.63 -9.55
N GLU A 101 0.05 -2.86 -10.01
CA GLU A 101 1.27 -3.24 -10.72
C GLU A 101 1.50 -2.41 -11.98
N ILE A 102 0.44 -2.18 -12.75
CA ILE A 102 0.54 -1.39 -13.97
C ILE A 102 1.06 0.01 -13.65
N ARG A 103 0.52 0.63 -12.61
CA ARG A 103 0.91 1.99 -12.24
C ARG A 103 2.33 2.04 -11.67
N ILE A 104 2.72 1.05 -10.89
CA ILE A 104 4.08 0.98 -10.36
C ILE A 104 5.09 0.80 -11.49
N LYS A 105 4.79 -0.04 -12.46
CA LYS A 105 5.66 -0.23 -13.61
C LYS A 105 5.84 1.08 -14.38
N ARG A 106 4.76 1.85 -14.56
CA ARG A 106 4.84 3.15 -15.22
C ARG A 106 5.68 4.12 -14.42
N LEU A 107 5.45 4.17 -13.12
CA LEU A 107 6.16 5.09 -12.23
C LEU A 107 7.66 4.83 -12.25
N LEU A 108 8.05 3.56 -12.23
CA LEU A 108 9.46 3.17 -12.11
C LEU A 108 10.13 2.95 -13.48
N GLY A 109 9.40 3.12 -14.56
CA GLY A 109 9.95 2.91 -15.90
C GLY A 109 10.23 1.44 -16.21
N LEU A 110 9.48 0.54 -15.60
CA LEU A 110 9.59 -0.90 -15.87
C LEU A 110 8.52 -1.27 -16.89
N GLU A 111 8.89 -1.97 -17.87
CA GLU A 111 8.05 -2.46 -18.95
C GLU A 111 6.52 -2.30 -18.79
#